data_fd1c0bec83a09a9c8e49f7c41063c43a
#
_entry.id   fd1c0bec83a09a9c8e49f7c41063c43a
#
_cell.length_a   1.000
_cell.length_b   1.000
_cell.length_c   1.000
_cell.angle_alpha   90.00
_cell.angle_beta   90.00
_cell.angle_gamma   90.00
#
_symmetry.space_group_name_H-M   'P 1'
#
loop_
_entity.id
_entity.type
_entity.pdbx_description
1 polymer ?
#
loop_
_entity_poly.entity_id
_entity_poly.type
_entity_poly.pdbx_seq_one_letter_code
_entity_poly.pdbx_strand_id
1 'polypeptide(L)'
;MIRNPLCATMRCSGRTLRSFTCHPRCSDSSTSTAANEPAIFVAPQSDGQTWQEKDHALFDDILAYVKENLCIDTTRVFATGFSFGGMITYSLSVNHQKDIRAGAGIAPANYNIYVPAKTHQPIAWMQTTGMSDTTCPWVNGTSTTQGAKYIGIEHGTDNGCMVPSTIPTWTSGAHLCVDFTGCMTGAPTKVCTFNGPHTNINSDPGSTANWIPQESWKFFTQF
;
A
#
# COMPACT_ATOMS: atom_id res chain seq x y z
N MET A 1 -19.36 -17.67 -25.16
CA MET A 1 -18.74 -16.52 -24.50
C MET A 1 -17.44 -16.98 -23.89
N ILE A 2 -16.32 -16.68 -24.54
CA ILE A 2 -14.98 -17.07 -24.07
C ILE A 2 -14.56 -15.94 -23.13
N ARG A 3 -14.50 -16.22 -21.84
CA ARG A 3 -13.87 -15.32 -20.86
C ARG A 3 -12.37 -15.52 -20.98
N ASN A 4 -11.68 -14.56 -21.59
CA ASN A 4 -10.23 -14.47 -21.51
C ASN A 4 -9.80 -14.19 -20.05
N PRO A 5 -8.90 -14.99 -19.47
CA PRO A 5 -8.29 -14.63 -18.23
C PRO A 5 -7.30 -13.49 -18.50
N LEU A 6 -7.68 -12.26 -18.17
CA LEU A 6 -6.79 -11.11 -18.21
C LEU A 6 -5.88 -11.17 -16.99
N CYS A 7 -4.77 -11.90 -17.09
CA CYS A 7 -3.62 -11.71 -16.23
C CYS A 7 -2.82 -10.54 -16.80
N ALA A 8 -2.91 -9.36 -16.21
CA ALA A 8 -2.16 -8.21 -16.67
C ALA A 8 -1.38 -7.58 -15.51
N THR A 9 -0.11 -7.96 -15.39
CA THR A 9 0.87 -7.11 -14.71
C THR A 9 1.46 -6.19 -15.75
N MET A 10 1.26 -4.89 -15.62
CA MET A 10 1.89 -3.88 -16.45
C MET A 10 3.13 -3.34 -15.77
N ARG A 11 4.28 -3.37 -16.45
CA ARG A 11 5.45 -2.56 -16.09
C ARG A 11 5.47 -1.33 -16.96
N CYS A 12 5.43 -0.19 -16.32
CA CYS A 12 5.45 1.11 -16.99
C CYS A 12 6.75 1.84 -16.64
N SER A 13 7.45 2.34 -17.66
CA SER A 13 8.65 3.16 -17.50
C SER A 13 8.63 4.31 -18.49
N GLY A 14 9.01 5.50 -18.05
CA GLY A 14 9.12 6.69 -18.91
C GLY A 14 9.75 7.86 -18.17
N ARG A 15 10.42 8.74 -18.92
CA ARG A 15 11.09 9.95 -18.37
C ARG A 15 10.29 11.23 -18.56
N THR A 16 9.27 11.21 -19.40
CA THR A 16 8.41 12.37 -19.69
C THR A 16 7.04 11.91 -20.20
N LEU A 17 6.04 12.77 -20.11
CA LEU A 17 4.67 12.63 -20.63
C LEU A 17 4.54 12.13 -22.09
N ARG A 18 5.63 12.13 -22.87
CA ARG A 18 5.65 11.71 -24.29
C ARG A 18 6.34 10.38 -24.57
N SER A 19 6.92 9.73 -23.56
CA SER A 19 7.66 8.47 -23.73
C SER A 19 7.22 7.38 -22.74
N PHE A 20 5.95 7.28 -22.50
CA PHE A 20 5.36 6.30 -21.62
C PHE A 20 5.07 5.00 -22.39
N THR A 21 5.68 3.91 -22.00
CA THR A 21 5.40 2.59 -22.57
C THR A 21 5.02 1.61 -21.49
N CYS A 22 3.83 1.05 -21.59
CA CYS A 22 3.35 -0.04 -20.76
C CYS A 22 3.41 -1.34 -21.56
N HIS A 23 4.07 -2.34 -21.01
CA HIS A 23 4.11 -3.68 -21.58
C HIS A 23 3.33 -4.64 -20.70
N PRO A 24 2.30 -5.30 -21.21
CA PRO A 24 1.63 -6.35 -20.46
C PRO A 24 2.60 -7.51 -20.24
N ARG A 25 2.80 -7.91 -19.00
CA ARG A 25 3.50 -9.14 -18.64
C ARG A 25 2.64 -9.91 -17.65
N CYS A 26 2.41 -11.19 -17.95
CA CYS A 26 2.00 -12.12 -16.92
C CYS A 26 3.23 -12.44 -16.08
N SER A 27 3.32 -11.91 -14.87
CA SER A 27 4.32 -12.33 -13.89
C SER A 27 3.61 -12.88 -12.67
N ASP A 28 4.08 -14.00 -12.17
CA ASP A 28 3.65 -14.56 -10.90
C ASP A 28 4.11 -13.64 -9.76
N SER A 29 3.43 -12.53 -9.57
CA SER A 29 3.58 -11.78 -8.33
C SER A 29 2.86 -12.57 -7.23
N SER A 30 3.46 -12.65 -6.06
CA SER A 30 2.87 -13.34 -4.90
C SER A 30 1.47 -12.82 -4.53
N THR A 31 1.13 -11.62 -4.98
CA THR A 31 -0.20 -11.00 -4.81
C THR A 31 -1.22 -11.53 -5.82
N SER A 32 -0.79 -11.87 -7.06
CA SER A 32 -1.71 -12.39 -8.09
C SER A 32 -2.15 -13.83 -7.81
N THR A 33 -1.35 -14.61 -7.10
CA THR A 33 -1.70 -16.00 -6.74
C THR A 33 -2.72 -16.09 -5.59
N ALA A 34 -2.90 -15.02 -4.81
CA ALA A 34 -3.91 -14.97 -3.75
C ALA A 34 -5.30 -14.54 -4.27
N ALA A 35 -5.36 -14.01 -5.48
CA ALA A 35 -6.58 -13.45 -6.06
C ALA A 35 -7.31 -14.49 -6.91
N ASN A 36 -8.46 -14.98 -6.45
CA ASN A 36 -9.44 -15.65 -7.29
C ASN A 36 -10.25 -14.67 -8.16
N GLU A 37 -10.09 -13.37 -7.96
CA GLU A 37 -10.74 -12.32 -8.72
C GLU A 37 -9.78 -11.72 -9.75
N PRO A 38 -10.26 -11.41 -10.97
CA PRO A 38 -9.41 -10.78 -11.98
C PRO A 38 -9.01 -9.37 -11.53
N ALA A 39 -7.72 -9.10 -11.52
CA ALA A 39 -7.18 -7.78 -11.20
C ALA A 39 -6.07 -7.41 -12.21
N ILE A 40 -5.93 -6.11 -12.48
CA ILE A 40 -4.84 -5.56 -13.28
C ILE A 40 -3.79 -5.03 -12.31
N PHE A 41 -2.58 -5.56 -12.40
CA PHE A 41 -1.45 -5.11 -11.61
C PHE A 41 -0.55 -4.21 -12.45
N VAL A 42 -0.31 -3.00 -11.94
CA VAL A 42 0.59 -2.03 -12.56
C VAL A 42 1.73 -1.76 -11.60
N ALA A 43 2.97 -1.98 -12.05
CA ALA A 43 4.17 -1.76 -11.26
C ALA A 43 4.98 -0.60 -11.86
N PRO A 44 4.74 0.65 -11.42
CA PRO A 44 5.52 1.80 -11.87
C PRO A 44 6.93 1.74 -11.32
N GLN A 45 7.87 2.35 -12.04
CA GLN A 45 9.24 2.49 -11.61
C GLN A 45 9.65 3.96 -11.67
N SER A 46 10.12 4.50 -10.54
CA SER A 46 10.78 5.80 -10.51
C SER A 46 12.06 5.76 -11.36
N ASP A 47 12.38 6.88 -11.99
CA ASP A 47 13.65 7.06 -12.72
C ASP A 47 14.81 7.50 -11.80
N GLY A 48 14.54 7.68 -10.50
CA GLY A 48 15.49 8.06 -9.46
C GLY A 48 15.76 6.96 -8.46
N GLN A 49 16.54 7.30 -7.43
CA GLN A 49 16.81 6.38 -6.30
C GLN A 49 15.63 6.33 -5.31
N THR A 50 14.77 7.34 -5.30
CA THR A 50 13.61 7.47 -4.42
C THR A 50 12.48 8.15 -5.17
N TRP A 51 11.27 8.08 -4.63
CA TRP A 51 10.07 8.69 -5.19
C TRP A 51 10.08 10.20 -4.97
N GLN A 52 9.83 10.96 -6.05
CA GLN A 52 9.85 12.41 -6.09
C GLN A 52 8.46 12.97 -6.45
N GLU A 53 8.31 14.28 -6.43
CA GLU A 53 7.07 14.96 -6.83
C GLU A 53 6.57 14.53 -8.22
N LYS A 54 7.47 14.40 -9.18
CA LYS A 54 7.15 13.95 -10.54
C LYS A 54 6.55 12.55 -10.63
N ASP A 55 6.78 11.70 -9.62
CA ASP A 55 6.24 10.36 -9.60
C ASP A 55 4.75 10.34 -9.24
N HIS A 56 4.22 11.42 -8.65
CA HIS A 56 2.78 11.64 -8.53
C HIS A 56 2.14 11.89 -9.89
N ALA A 57 2.77 12.71 -10.74
CA ALA A 57 2.30 12.88 -12.12
C ALA A 57 2.40 11.57 -12.92
N LEU A 58 3.43 10.75 -12.68
CA LEU A 58 3.51 9.42 -13.29
C LEU A 58 2.33 8.52 -12.85
N PHE A 59 1.93 8.57 -11.58
CA PHE A 59 0.73 7.85 -11.12
C PHE A 59 -0.53 8.34 -11.86
N ASP A 60 -0.72 9.66 -11.99
CA ASP A 60 -1.87 10.25 -12.68
C ASP A 60 -1.91 9.83 -14.15
N ASP A 61 -0.78 9.85 -14.85
CA ASP A 61 -0.64 9.44 -16.24
C ASP A 61 -0.95 7.94 -16.43
N ILE A 62 -0.45 7.09 -15.54
CA ILE A 62 -0.75 5.66 -15.55
C ILE A 62 -2.24 5.42 -15.34
N LEU A 63 -2.82 6.08 -14.36
CA LEU A 63 -4.24 5.90 -14.05
C LEU A 63 -5.12 6.39 -15.22
N ALA A 64 -4.77 7.53 -15.82
CA ALA A 64 -5.47 8.04 -17.01
C ALA A 64 -5.38 7.04 -18.16
N TYR A 65 -4.18 6.52 -18.46
CA TYR A 65 -3.98 5.51 -19.49
C TYR A 65 -4.80 4.24 -19.25
N VAL A 66 -4.81 3.75 -18.02
CA VAL A 66 -5.56 2.55 -17.65
C VAL A 66 -7.06 2.77 -17.77
N LYS A 67 -7.57 3.94 -17.33
CA LYS A 67 -8.98 4.33 -17.47
C LYS A 67 -9.41 4.44 -18.94
N GLU A 68 -8.54 4.95 -19.80
CA GLU A 68 -8.85 5.16 -21.23
C GLU A 68 -8.78 3.87 -22.04
N ASN A 69 -7.83 2.99 -21.75
CA ASN A 69 -7.49 1.86 -22.62
C ASN A 69 -7.96 0.51 -22.11
N LEU A 70 -8.37 0.41 -20.83
CA LEU A 70 -8.76 -0.85 -20.20
C LEU A 70 -10.13 -0.71 -19.53
N CYS A 71 -10.87 -1.82 -19.50
CA CYS A 71 -12.15 -1.88 -18.80
C CYS A 71 -11.88 -2.16 -17.32
N ILE A 72 -11.86 -1.13 -16.49
CA ILE A 72 -11.64 -1.21 -15.04
C ILE A 72 -12.83 -0.64 -14.26
N ASP A 73 -13.00 -1.12 -13.05
CA ASP A 73 -13.85 -0.46 -12.06
C ASP A 73 -13.04 0.66 -11.38
N THR A 74 -13.36 1.91 -11.74
CA THR A 74 -12.66 3.09 -11.22
C THR A 74 -12.93 3.35 -9.73
N THR A 75 -13.89 2.67 -9.13
CA THR A 75 -14.15 2.73 -7.69
C THR A 75 -13.30 1.74 -6.89
N ARG A 76 -12.56 0.87 -7.58
CA ARG A 76 -11.70 -0.18 -6.99
C ARG A 76 -10.24 -0.05 -7.44
N VAL A 77 -9.68 1.14 -7.35
CA VAL A 77 -8.26 1.41 -7.56
C VAL A 77 -7.55 1.32 -6.22
N PHE A 78 -6.52 0.48 -6.13
CA PHE A 78 -5.78 0.22 -4.90
C PHE A 78 -4.30 0.51 -5.10
N ALA A 79 -3.64 1.01 -4.06
CA ALA A 79 -2.20 1.20 -4.04
C ALA A 79 -1.55 0.28 -2.98
N THR A 80 -0.45 -0.38 -3.36
CA THR A 80 0.33 -1.20 -2.43
C THR A 80 1.78 -1.25 -2.84
N GLY A 81 2.67 -1.45 -1.89
CA GLY A 81 4.08 -1.61 -2.17
C GLY A 81 4.90 -1.88 -0.92
N PHE A 82 6.11 -2.39 -1.14
CA PHE A 82 7.09 -2.69 -0.09
C PHE A 82 8.19 -1.63 -0.03
N SER A 83 8.64 -1.27 1.18
CA SER A 83 9.76 -0.35 1.38
C SER A 83 9.50 1.00 0.71
N PHE A 84 10.32 1.46 -0.24
CA PHE A 84 10.03 2.64 -1.07
C PHE A 84 8.67 2.55 -1.78
N GLY A 85 8.22 1.34 -2.17
CA GLY A 85 6.87 1.13 -2.68
C GLY A 85 5.79 1.38 -1.62
N GLY A 86 6.04 1.01 -0.36
CA GLY A 86 5.18 1.34 0.78
C GLY A 86 5.18 2.83 1.10
N MET A 87 6.32 3.50 0.92
CA MET A 87 6.46 4.95 1.09
C MET A 87 5.65 5.72 0.04
N ILE A 88 5.74 5.36 -1.26
CA ILE A 88 4.92 6.03 -2.29
C ILE A 88 3.43 5.71 -2.10
N THR A 89 3.09 4.50 -1.66
CA THR A 89 1.71 4.17 -1.28
C THR A 89 1.18 5.12 -0.21
N TYR A 90 1.97 5.39 0.84
CA TYR A 90 1.64 6.40 1.84
C TYR A 90 1.55 7.80 1.23
N SER A 91 2.54 8.23 0.44
CA SER A 91 2.56 9.56 -0.17
C SER A 91 1.34 9.81 -1.06
N LEU A 92 0.91 8.81 -1.84
CA LEU A 92 -0.31 8.87 -2.64
C LEU A 92 -1.57 8.89 -1.76
N SER A 93 -1.60 8.13 -0.67
CA SER A 93 -2.78 8.01 0.18
C SER A 93 -3.17 9.33 0.89
N VAL A 94 -2.23 10.25 1.09
CA VAL A 94 -2.50 11.53 1.76
C VAL A 94 -2.99 12.64 0.82
N ASN A 95 -3.03 12.39 -0.51
CA ASN A 95 -3.41 13.41 -1.49
C ASN A 95 -4.29 12.90 -2.65
N HIS A 96 -4.30 11.59 -2.94
CA HIS A 96 -5.04 11.00 -4.07
C HIS A 96 -6.28 10.19 -3.64
N GLN A 97 -6.95 10.58 -2.55
CA GLN A 97 -8.12 9.87 -2.00
C GLN A 97 -9.33 9.86 -2.95
N LYS A 98 -9.34 10.73 -3.97
CA LYS A 98 -10.36 10.73 -5.03
C LYS A 98 -10.19 9.57 -6.01
N ASP A 99 -8.95 9.13 -6.19
CA ASP A 99 -8.55 8.16 -7.20
C ASP A 99 -8.22 6.79 -6.62
N ILE A 100 -7.78 6.74 -5.36
CA ILE A 100 -7.40 5.52 -4.66
C ILE A 100 -8.46 5.18 -3.61
N ARG A 101 -9.04 3.99 -3.72
CA ARG A 101 -10.05 3.48 -2.79
C ARG A 101 -9.44 3.01 -1.47
N ALA A 102 -8.26 2.39 -1.53
CA ALA A 102 -7.54 1.92 -0.35
C ALA A 102 -6.04 1.80 -0.61
N GLY A 103 -5.24 2.00 0.44
CA GLY A 103 -3.79 1.78 0.45
C GLY A 103 -3.37 0.67 1.40
N ALA A 104 -2.35 -0.12 0.99
CA ALA A 104 -1.70 -1.11 1.86
C ALA A 104 -0.18 -0.94 1.81
N GLY A 105 0.40 -0.29 2.82
CA GLY A 105 1.84 -0.08 2.94
C GLY A 105 2.54 -1.27 3.60
N ILE A 106 3.48 -1.91 2.90
CA ILE A 106 4.29 -2.99 3.46
C ILE A 106 5.64 -2.41 3.87
N ALA A 107 5.95 -2.43 5.16
CA ALA A 107 7.11 -1.76 5.76
C ALA A 107 7.25 -0.30 5.28
N PRO A 108 6.19 0.54 5.42
CA PRO A 108 6.19 1.91 4.95
C PRO A 108 6.98 2.84 5.88
N ALA A 109 7.42 3.98 5.34
CA ALA A 109 7.90 5.11 6.11
C ALA A 109 7.35 6.42 5.52
N ASN A 110 7.25 7.45 6.36
CA ASN A 110 6.74 8.78 6.01
C ASN A 110 7.85 9.84 5.93
N TYR A 111 9.06 9.42 5.58
CA TYR A 111 10.24 10.26 5.42
C TYR A 111 11.11 9.73 4.27
N ASN A 112 12.11 10.51 3.85
CA ASN A 112 13.02 10.20 2.73
C ASN A 112 12.34 10.01 1.37
N ILE A 113 11.15 10.56 1.18
CA ILE A 113 10.42 10.65 -0.08
C ILE A 113 9.72 12.01 -0.17
N TYR A 114 9.23 12.35 -1.35
CA TYR A 114 8.28 13.45 -1.48
C TYR A 114 6.95 13.07 -0.84
N VAL A 115 6.43 13.95 0.01
CA VAL A 115 5.09 13.87 0.57
C VAL A 115 4.36 15.18 0.26
N PRO A 116 3.27 15.16 -0.50
CA PRO A 116 2.55 16.37 -0.86
C PRO A 116 1.84 16.99 0.37
N ALA A 117 1.29 18.18 0.17
CA ALA A 117 0.37 18.76 1.13
C ALA A 117 -0.80 17.78 1.36
N LYS A 118 -1.02 17.43 2.62
CA LYS A 118 -2.02 16.44 3.02
C LYS A 118 -3.42 17.05 2.96
N THR A 119 -4.35 16.34 2.37
CA THR A 119 -5.74 16.79 2.28
C THR A 119 -6.56 16.45 3.52
N HIS A 120 -6.06 15.53 4.36
CA HIS A 120 -6.77 15.00 5.54
C HIS A 120 -8.15 14.40 5.20
N GLN A 121 -8.31 13.92 3.97
CA GLN A 121 -9.51 13.20 3.58
C GLN A 121 -9.39 11.72 3.97
N PRO A 122 -10.49 11.06 4.36
CA PRO A 122 -10.47 9.67 4.74
C PRO A 122 -10.13 8.75 3.56
N ILE A 123 -9.32 7.73 3.83
CA ILE A 123 -8.99 6.65 2.90
C ILE A 123 -8.79 5.34 3.68
N ALA A 124 -9.34 4.24 3.20
CA ALA A 124 -9.07 2.93 3.81
C ALA A 124 -7.56 2.64 3.79
N TRP A 125 -6.99 2.35 4.95
CA TRP A 125 -5.55 2.15 5.11
C TRP A 125 -5.21 0.88 5.87
N MET A 126 -4.28 0.11 5.31
CA MET A 126 -3.63 -1.00 5.99
C MET A 126 -2.12 -0.83 5.93
N GLN A 127 -1.41 -1.30 6.95
CA GLN A 127 0.05 -1.38 6.91
C GLN A 127 0.57 -2.61 7.64
N THR A 128 1.78 -3.05 7.25
CA THR A 128 2.51 -4.12 7.95
C THR A 128 3.90 -3.65 8.31
N THR A 129 4.39 -3.98 9.52
CA THR A 129 5.71 -3.57 10.01
C THR A 129 6.35 -4.66 10.84
N GLY A 130 7.59 -5.05 10.49
CA GLY A 130 8.41 -5.91 11.32
C GLY A 130 8.93 -5.15 12.56
N MET A 131 8.82 -5.73 13.74
CA MET A 131 9.22 -5.05 14.98
C MET A 131 10.73 -4.91 15.16
N SER A 132 11.54 -5.61 14.35
CA SER A 132 12.99 -5.43 14.25
C SER A 132 13.43 -4.74 12.95
N ASP A 133 12.51 -4.08 12.24
CA ASP A 133 12.81 -3.29 11.06
C ASP A 133 13.62 -2.05 11.46
N THR A 134 14.86 -1.96 10.97
CA THR A 134 15.79 -0.83 11.19
C THR A 134 15.86 0.11 9.99
N THR A 135 15.25 -0.26 8.86
CA THR A 135 15.20 0.54 7.62
C THR A 135 13.97 1.44 7.62
N CYS A 136 12.79 0.87 7.87
CA CYS A 136 11.53 1.57 8.04
C CYS A 136 10.93 1.23 9.43
N PRO A 137 11.55 1.73 10.52
CA PRO A 137 11.22 1.31 11.86
C PRO A 137 9.82 1.75 12.29
N TRP A 138 9.30 1.06 13.31
CA TRP A 138 8.07 1.45 13.98
C TRP A 138 8.08 2.91 14.44
N VAL A 139 9.19 3.35 15.03
CA VAL A 139 9.49 4.75 15.36
C VAL A 139 10.89 5.05 14.83
N ASN A 140 11.05 6.13 14.06
CA ASN A 140 12.34 6.55 13.55
C ASN A 140 13.16 7.28 14.62
N GLY A 141 14.09 6.56 15.25
CA GLY A 141 14.91 7.08 16.34
C GLY A 141 14.04 7.63 17.49
N THR A 142 14.23 8.88 17.84
CA THR A 142 13.46 9.59 18.88
C THR A 142 12.34 10.47 18.28
N SER A 143 12.02 10.31 17.00
CA SER A 143 10.99 11.13 16.34
C SER A 143 9.61 10.91 16.97
N THR A 144 8.84 11.99 17.06
CA THR A 144 7.44 11.98 17.51
C THR A 144 6.46 12.02 16.34
N THR A 145 6.95 11.98 15.08
CA THR A 145 6.13 12.11 13.86
C THR A 145 6.57 11.18 12.74
N GLN A 146 7.72 10.52 12.84
CA GLN A 146 8.28 9.66 11.79
C GLN A 146 8.36 8.20 12.21
N GLY A 147 7.98 7.33 11.30
CA GLY A 147 7.94 5.88 11.46
C GLY A 147 6.56 5.30 11.19
N ALA A 148 6.47 3.99 11.06
CA ALA A 148 5.23 3.29 10.72
C ALA A 148 4.10 3.54 11.75
N LYS A 149 4.44 3.71 13.04
CA LYS A 149 3.50 4.09 14.09
C LYS A 149 2.69 5.34 13.73
N TYR A 150 3.39 6.36 13.24
CA TYR A 150 2.77 7.66 12.97
C TYR A 150 1.94 7.67 11.71
N ILE A 151 2.26 6.81 10.74
CA ILE A 151 1.40 6.56 9.57
C ILE A 151 0.05 5.98 10.03
N GLY A 152 0.07 4.98 10.91
CA GLY A 152 -1.16 4.39 11.46
C GLY A 152 -1.99 5.39 12.26
N ILE A 153 -1.35 6.22 13.09
CA ILE A 153 -2.02 7.28 13.86
C ILE A 153 -2.66 8.31 12.92
N GLU A 154 -1.93 8.76 11.92
CA GLU A 154 -2.40 9.75 10.95
C GLU A 154 -3.65 9.26 10.20
N HIS A 155 -3.56 8.09 9.55
CA HIS A 155 -4.72 7.55 8.84
C HIS A 155 -5.88 7.24 9.79
N GLY A 156 -5.60 6.75 10.99
CA GLY A 156 -6.65 6.55 11.99
C GLY A 156 -7.35 7.86 12.36
N THR A 157 -6.60 8.95 12.51
CA THR A 157 -7.14 10.29 12.81
C THR A 157 -7.96 10.83 11.64
N ASP A 158 -7.41 10.80 10.41
CA ASP A 158 -8.09 11.31 9.22
C ASP A 158 -9.34 10.48 8.87
N ASN A 159 -9.33 9.18 9.21
CA ASN A 159 -10.47 8.29 9.07
C ASN A 159 -11.50 8.39 10.20
N GLY A 160 -11.31 9.30 11.16
CA GLY A 160 -12.22 9.50 12.29
C GLY A 160 -12.28 8.33 13.27
N CYS A 161 -11.27 7.45 13.26
CA CYS A 161 -11.23 6.31 14.16
C CYS A 161 -10.95 6.73 15.61
N MET A 162 -11.34 5.89 16.57
CA MET A 162 -10.83 5.94 17.94
C MET A 162 -9.40 5.38 17.93
N VAL A 163 -8.42 6.28 17.75
CA VAL A 163 -7.01 5.91 17.72
C VAL A 163 -6.57 5.53 19.15
N PRO A 164 -6.07 4.30 19.39
CA PRO A 164 -5.64 3.91 20.72
C PRO A 164 -4.41 4.72 21.15
N SER A 165 -4.36 5.13 22.41
CA SER A 165 -3.21 5.85 22.99
C SER A 165 -1.88 5.09 22.83
N THR A 166 -1.97 3.77 22.84
CA THR A 166 -0.88 2.85 22.47
C THR A 166 -1.43 1.82 21.50
N ILE A 167 -0.93 1.82 20.26
CA ILE A 167 -1.28 0.78 19.29
C ILE A 167 -0.65 -0.52 19.75
N PRO A 168 -1.43 -1.59 20.01
CA PRO A 168 -0.86 -2.89 20.32
C PRO A 168 0.07 -3.37 19.20
N THR A 169 1.23 -3.87 19.56
CA THR A 169 2.22 -4.42 18.63
C THR A 169 2.50 -5.86 18.94
N TRP A 170 3.06 -6.58 17.96
CA TRP A 170 3.47 -7.96 18.16
C TRP A 170 4.43 -8.12 19.37
N THR A 171 4.17 -9.13 20.20
CA THR A 171 5.02 -9.50 21.34
C THR A 171 5.45 -10.96 21.27
N SER A 172 4.58 -11.85 20.77
CA SER A 172 4.89 -13.29 20.63
C SER A 172 3.86 -13.99 19.74
N GLY A 173 4.22 -15.15 19.20
CA GLY A 173 3.33 -15.99 18.39
C GLY A 173 3.17 -15.52 16.95
N ALA A 174 1.96 -15.67 16.39
CA ALA A 174 1.61 -15.21 15.04
C ALA A 174 1.66 -13.68 14.93
N HIS A 175 1.64 -13.16 13.71
CA HIS A 175 1.50 -11.73 13.47
C HIS A 175 0.25 -11.18 14.19
N LEU A 176 0.30 -9.92 14.56
CA LEU A 176 -0.80 -9.21 15.20
C LEU A 176 -1.33 -8.12 14.28
N CYS A 177 -2.61 -8.20 13.91
CA CYS A 177 -3.31 -7.12 13.23
C CYS A 177 -4.31 -6.46 14.18
N VAL A 178 -4.29 -5.14 14.22
CA VAL A 178 -5.20 -4.30 15.02
C VAL A 178 -6.05 -3.48 14.05
N ASP A 179 -7.35 -3.71 14.07
CA ASP A 179 -8.33 -2.86 13.40
C ASP A 179 -8.71 -1.72 14.36
N PHE A 180 -8.59 -0.47 13.92
CA PHE A 180 -9.07 0.67 14.70
C PHE A 180 -10.60 0.70 14.68
N THR A 181 -11.20 1.11 15.79
CA THR A 181 -12.65 1.13 15.94
C THR A 181 -13.20 2.54 15.74
N GLY A 182 -14.51 2.65 15.46
CA GLY A 182 -15.19 3.92 15.32
C GLY A 182 -14.82 4.72 14.05
N CYS A 183 -14.13 4.12 13.11
CA CYS A 183 -13.76 4.77 11.85
C CYS A 183 -15.01 5.13 11.02
N MET A 184 -14.87 6.14 10.16
CA MET A 184 -15.89 6.48 9.17
C MET A 184 -16.20 5.28 8.28
N THR A 185 -17.47 5.15 7.87
CA THR A 185 -17.91 4.10 6.97
C THR A 185 -17.07 4.09 5.69
N GLY A 186 -16.51 2.95 5.35
CA GLY A 186 -15.68 2.76 4.16
C GLY A 186 -14.23 3.20 4.32
N ALA A 187 -13.80 3.74 5.45
CA ALA A 187 -12.41 4.16 5.69
C ALA A 187 -11.81 3.47 6.93
N PRO A 188 -11.73 2.12 6.98
CA PRO A 188 -11.07 1.43 8.08
C PRO A 188 -9.58 1.70 8.11
N THR A 189 -8.99 1.64 9.30
CA THR A 189 -7.55 1.64 9.52
C THR A 189 -7.14 0.35 10.20
N LYS A 190 -6.19 -0.38 9.59
CA LYS A 190 -5.63 -1.63 10.10
C LYS A 190 -4.10 -1.53 10.20
N VAL A 191 -3.55 -1.92 11.34
CA VAL A 191 -2.11 -1.96 11.56
C VAL A 191 -1.70 -3.37 11.94
N CYS A 192 -0.82 -4.00 11.14
CA CYS A 192 -0.29 -5.32 11.40
C CYS A 192 1.20 -5.24 11.76
N THR A 193 1.58 -5.95 12.81
CA THR A 193 2.98 -6.06 13.25
C THR A 193 3.38 -7.52 13.43
N PHE A 194 4.66 -7.82 13.25
CA PHE A 194 5.17 -9.18 13.33
C PHE A 194 6.62 -9.23 13.80
N ASN A 195 7.07 -10.43 14.17
CA ASN A 195 8.47 -10.68 14.46
C ASN A 195 9.26 -10.75 13.16
N GLY A 196 9.96 -9.70 12.81
CA GLY A 196 10.77 -9.69 11.60
C GLY A 196 11.47 -8.38 11.33
N PRO A 197 12.46 -8.42 10.44
CA PRO A 197 13.19 -7.26 9.97
C PRO A 197 12.42 -6.54 8.84
N HIS A 198 13.13 -5.73 8.07
CA HIS A 198 12.63 -5.09 6.85
C HIS A 198 12.36 -6.12 5.74
N THR A 199 11.13 -6.58 5.62
CA THR A 199 10.77 -7.64 4.67
C THR A 199 9.30 -7.54 4.21
N ASN A 200 9.00 -8.10 3.04
CA ASN A 200 7.66 -8.33 2.52
C ASN A 200 7.26 -9.82 2.56
N ILE A 201 8.08 -10.65 3.17
CA ILE A 201 7.85 -12.08 3.31
C ILE A 201 7.89 -12.44 4.78
N ASN A 202 6.77 -12.89 5.31
CA ASN A 202 6.72 -13.42 6.67
C ASN A 202 5.67 -14.53 6.75
N SER A 203 5.98 -15.55 7.53
CA SER A 203 5.09 -16.68 7.83
C SER A 203 4.93 -16.81 9.34
N ASP A 204 3.74 -17.13 9.78
CA ASP A 204 3.48 -17.41 11.19
C ASP A 204 4.13 -18.73 11.65
N PRO A 205 4.38 -18.89 12.94
CA PRO A 205 4.87 -20.15 13.49
C PRO A 205 4.03 -21.35 13.03
N GLY A 206 4.69 -22.36 12.48
CA GLY A 206 4.02 -23.56 11.97
C GLY A 206 3.40 -23.43 10.58
N SER A 207 3.55 -22.28 9.93
CA SER A 207 3.08 -22.03 8.56
C SER A 207 4.26 -21.74 7.62
N THR A 208 4.12 -22.10 6.34
CA THR A 208 5.03 -21.68 5.25
C THR A 208 4.41 -20.59 4.36
N ALA A 209 3.16 -20.26 4.59
CA ALA A 209 2.45 -19.27 3.80
C ALA A 209 2.87 -17.84 4.18
N ASN A 210 3.21 -17.03 3.18
CA ASN A 210 3.41 -15.60 3.38
C ASN A 210 2.05 -14.93 3.60
N TRP A 211 1.76 -14.49 4.82
CA TRP A 211 0.48 -13.88 5.16
C TRP A 211 0.35 -12.41 4.69
N ILE A 212 1.46 -11.71 4.48
CA ILE A 212 1.44 -10.27 4.16
C ILE A 212 0.61 -9.94 2.90
N PRO A 213 0.85 -10.58 1.72
CA PRO A 213 0.03 -10.32 0.55
C PRO A 213 -1.40 -10.83 0.72
N GLN A 214 -1.62 -11.89 1.50
CA GLN A 214 -2.96 -12.43 1.77
C GLN A 214 -3.80 -11.44 2.58
N GLU A 215 -3.25 -10.86 3.66
CA GLU A 215 -3.95 -9.84 4.46
C GLU A 215 -4.17 -8.55 3.65
N SER A 216 -3.21 -8.14 2.82
CA SER A 216 -3.38 -6.98 1.93
C SER A 216 -4.51 -7.21 0.93
N TRP A 217 -4.57 -8.39 0.31
CA TRP A 217 -5.65 -8.75 -0.60
C TRP A 217 -7.01 -8.83 0.08
N LYS A 218 -7.07 -9.50 1.23
CA LYS A 218 -8.27 -9.56 2.07
C LYS A 218 -8.76 -8.17 2.48
N PHE A 219 -7.84 -7.23 2.73
CA PHE A 219 -8.19 -5.85 3.02
C PHE A 219 -8.81 -5.17 1.80
N PHE A 220 -8.26 -5.35 0.60
CA PHE A 220 -8.79 -4.74 -0.62
C PHE A 220 -10.15 -5.33 -1.06
N THR A 221 -10.38 -6.61 -0.84
CA THR A 221 -11.63 -7.27 -1.24
C THR A 221 -12.86 -6.88 -0.38
N GLN A 222 -12.68 -6.02 0.61
CA GLN A 222 -13.80 -5.45 1.40
C GLN A 222 -14.54 -4.34 0.64
N PHE A 223 -14.01 -3.87 -0.48
CA PHE A 223 -14.48 -2.69 -1.18
C PHE A 223 -15.00 -2.99 -2.58
#